data_6ee5561911ad97212087f76bfdff8944
#
_entry.id   6ee5561911ad97212087f76bfdff8944
#
_cell.length_a   1.000
_cell.length_b   1.000
_cell.length_c   1.000
_cell.angle_alpha   90.00
_cell.angle_beta   90.00
_cell.angle_gamma   90.00
#
_symmetry.space_group_name_H-M   'P 1'
#
loop_
_entity.id
_entity.type
_entity.pdbx_description
1 polymer ?
#
loop_
_entity_poly.entity_id
_entity_poly.type
_entity_poly.pdbx_seq_one_letter_code
_entity_poly.pdbx_strand_id
1 'polypeptide(L)'
;MRGEYKVPGGKLVVAEVSVAGERLKTVSISGDFFLEPDEALTQINQALMGQSITASVAELAQAIEQALPEKVVMFGFSPQAVAIAVRRALGLASGWYDHVFEVIPPVQLPAAQHVALDEVMVEAVSKGQRGPILRFWDWPDSVVVIGAFQSINNEIDAEGAKRHGTQVVRRVTGGGAMFMEPGNCITYSLVVPESLVEGLSFEQAYAFLDQWVLGALADVGIKAHYVPLNDIASEQGKIGGAAQKRFANGVVLHHVTMAYDINADRMLDVLRIGREKMSDKGTKSANKRVDPMRSQTGMSRDAIIEAFIQHFMANYQAQLSSYTDA
;
A
#
# COMPACT_ATOMS: atom_id res chain seq x y z
N MET A 1 -4.02 -23.78 16.33
CA MET A 1 -4.08 -22.36 15.94
C MET A 1 -4.32 -22.33 14.44
N ARG A 2 -5.07 -21.34 13.94
CA ARG A 2 -5.44 -21.25 12.51
C ARG A 2 -5.05 -19.87 11.96
N GLY A 3 -4.46 -19.85 10.76
CA GLY A 3 -4.13 -18.64 10.02
C GLY A 3 -4.53 -18.78 8.56
N GLU A 4 -4.94 -17.68 7.95
CA GLU A 4 -5.40 -17.63 6.56
C GLU A 4 -4.67 -16.55 5.79
N TYR A 5 -4.33 -16.82 4.53
CA TYR A 5 -3.77 -15.85 3.63
C TYR A 5 -4.39 -15.97 2.23
N LYS A 6 -5.12 -14.93 1.81
CA LYS A 6 -5.58 -14.80 0.43
C LYS A 6 -4.50 -14.14 -0.41
N VAL A 7 -3.94 -14.92 -1.34
CA VAL A 7 -2.91 -14.43 -2.26
C VAL A 7 -3.52 -13.37 -3.19
N PRO A 8 -2.92 -12.19 -3.34
CA PRO A 8 -3.38 -11.18 -4.29
C PRO A 8 -3.45 -11.74 -5.72
N GLY A 9 -4.63 -11.69 -6.34
CA GLY A 9 -4.87 -12.31 -7.66
C GLY A 9 -4.81 -13.84 -7.69
N GLY A 10 -4.63 -14.48 -6.54
CA GLY A 10 -4.47 -15.91 -6.38
C GLY A 10 -5.57 -16.56 -5.53
N LYS A 11 -5.19 -17.60 -4.80
CA LYS A 11 -6.09 -18.48 -4.04
C LYS A 11 -5.95 -18.29 -2.53
N LEU A 12 -6.89 -18.80 -1.75
CA LEU A 12 -6.81 -18.82 -0.29
C LEU A 12 -5.90 -19.96 0.17
N VAL A 13 -5.00 -19.66 1.11
CA VAL A 13 -4.21 -20.64 1.84
C VAL A 13 -4.61 -20.58 3.31
N VAL A 14 -4.88 -21.74 3.90
CA VAL A 14 -5.22 -21.91 5.32
C VAL A 14 -4.17 -22.80 5.94
N ALA A 15 -3.62 -22.37 7.08
CA ALA A 15 -2.71 -23.17 7.91
C ALA A 15 -3.36 -23.44 9.27
N GLU A 16 -3.43 -24.71 9.64
CA GLU A 16 -3.75 -25.15 11.00
C GLU A 16 -2.51 -25.77 11.65
N VAL A 17 -2.08 -25.18 12.77
CA VAL A 17 -0.85 -25.59 13.42
C VAL A 17 -1.03 -25.85 14.92
N SER A 18 -0.24 -26.79 15.46
CA SER A 18 -0.04 -26.93 16.89
C SER A 18 1.46 -26.81 17.22
N VAL A 19 1.76 -26.41 18.44
CA VAL A 19 3.12 -26.13 18.92
C VAL A 19 3.47 -27.04 20.07
N ALA A 20 4.72 -27.48 20.12
CA ALA A 20 5.30 -28.16 21.29
C ALA A 20 6.67 -27.51 21.61
N GLY A 21 6.75 -26.84 22.75
CA GLY A 21 7.89 -25.97 23.04
C GLY A 21 8.01 -24.85 22.05
N GLU A 22 9.18 -24.65 21.48
CA GLU A 22 9.45 -23.60 20.48
C GLU A 22 9.40 -24.13 19.03
N ARG A 23 8.68 -25.24 18.80
CA ARG A 23 8.61 -25.86 17.45
C ARG A 23 7.20 -26.20 17.04
N LEU A 24 6.96 -26.13 15.73
CA LEU A 24 5.73 -26.60 15.12
C LEU A 24 5.63 -28.13 15.30
N LYS A 25 4.58 -28.58 15.98
CA LYS A 25 4.34 -30.02 16.23
C LYS A 25 3.53 -30.67 15.11
N THR A 26 2.43 -30.03 14.74
CA THR A 26 1.59 -30.46 13.61
C THR A 26 1.31 -29.28 12.72
N VAL A 27 1.29 -29.52 11.43
CA VAL A 27 0.92 -28.54 10.40
C VAL A 27 -0.01 -29.20 9.41
N SER A 28 -1.11 -28.55 9.08
CA SER A 28 -2.04 -28.93 8.06
C SER A 28 -2.34 -27.72 7.18
N ILE A 29 -1.96 -27.79 5.91
CA ILE A 29 -2.22 -26.77 4.91
C ILE A 29 -3.41 -27.19 4.07
N SER A 30 -4.33 -26.27 3.81
CA SER A 30 -5.51 -26.42 2.97
C SER A 30 -5.85 -25.12 2.24
N GLY A 31 -6.81 -25.15 1.33
CA GLY A 31 -7.24 -23.95 0.61
C GLY A 31 -7.99 -24.27 -0.68
N ASP A 32 -8.26 -23.25 -1.48
CA ASP A 32 -8.92 -23.34 -2.78
C ASP A 32 -7.94 -23.38 -3.96
N PHE A 33 -6.66 -23.62 -3.68
CA PHE A 33 -5.57 -23.70 -4.65
C PHE A 33 -5.46 -25.05 -5.35
N PHE A 34 -4.64 -25.12 -6.41
CA PHE A 34 -4.31 -26.36 -7.08
C PHE A 34 -2.82 -26.68 -6.91
N LEU A 35 -2.54 -27.95 -6.64
CA LEU A 35 -1.20 -28.49 -6.44
C LEU A 35 -1.08 -29.82 -7.17
N GLU A 36 -0.05 -29.98 -7.98
CA GLU A 36 0.22 -31.21 -8.72
C GLU A 36 1.72 -31.55 -8.63
N PRO A 37 2.07 -32.76 -8.21
CA PRO A 37 1.18 -33.85 -7.76
C PRO A 37 0.60 -33.61 -6.36
N ASP A 38 -0.56 -34.21 -6.06
CA ASP A 38 -1.28 -34.03 -4.78
C ASP A 38 -0.44 -34.42 -3.56
N GLU A 39 0.45 -35.38 -3.71
CA GLU A 39 1.36 -35.85 -2.65
C GLU A 39 2.32 -34.74 -2.15
N ALA A 40 2.57 -33.72 -2.97
CA ALA A 40 3.40 -32.58 -2.60
C ALA A 40 2.82 -31.81 -1.40
N LEU A 41 1.50 -31.87 -1.16
CA LEU A 41 0.89 -31.29 0.04
C LEU A 41 1.38 -31.93 1.32
N THR A 42 1.55 -33.25 1.31
CA THR A 42 2.12 -33.98 2.45
C THR A 42 3.57 -33.54 2.70
N GLN A 43 4.35 -33.34 1.64
CA GLN A 43 5.73 -32.89 1.74
C GLN A 43 5.81 -31.47 2.32
N ILE A 44 4.92 -30.56 1.90
CA ILE A 44 4.80 -29.21 2.47
C ILE A 44 4.55 -29.30 3.99
N ASN A 45 3.55 -30.08 4.39
CA ASN A 45 3.20 -30.24 5.80
C ASN A 45 4.38 -30.80 6.61
N GLN A 46 5.06 -31.81 6.10
CA GLN A 46 6.22 -32.42 6.75
C GLN A 46 7.42 -31.47 6.85
N ALA A 47 7.69 -30.67 5.82
CA ALA A 47 8.79 -29.70 5.81
C ALA A 47 8.63 -28.63 6.89
N LEU A 48 7.40 -28.29 7.24
CA LEU A 48 7.08 -27.29 8.25
C LEU A 48 7.11 -27.87 9.68
N MET A 49 6.89 -29.16 9.84
CA MET A 49 6.97 -29.81 11.16
C MET A 49 8.39 -29.76 11.70
N GLY A 50 8.53 -29.38 12.97
CA GLY A 50 9.82 -29.21 13.64
C GLY A 50 10.51 -27.87 13.38
N GLN A 51 9.99 -27.02 12.49
CA GLN A 51 10.49 -25.65 12.31
C GLN A 51 10.27 -24.82 13.57
N SER A 52 11.13 -23.82 13.80
CA SER A 52 10.97 -22.90 14.93
C SER A 52 9.70 -22.06 14.77
N ILE A 53 9.00 -21.81 15.86
CA ILE A 53 7.87 -20.86 15.88
C ILE A 53 8.31 -19.43 15.57
N THR A 54 9.59 -19.09 15.71
CA THR A 54 10.17 -17.77 15.39
C THR A 54 10.75 -17.71 13.97
N ALA A 55 10.70 -18.82 13.21
CA ALA A 55 11.22 -18.83 11.85
C ALA A 55 10.53 -17.76 10.98
N SER A 56 11.33 -17.05 10.20
CA SER A 56 10.86 -16.04 9.26
C SER A 56 10.09 -16.68 8.10
N VAL A 57 9.33 -15.85 7.36
CA VAL A 57 8.67 -16.31 6.12
C VAL A 57 9.68 -16.91 5.15
N ALA A 58 10.87 -16.29 5.02
CA ALA A 58 11.90 -16.78 4.11
C ALA A 58 12.43 -18.17 4.50
N GLU A 59 12.68 -18.41 5.79
CA GLU A 59 13.15 -19.72 6.28
C GLU A 59 12.09 -20.80 6.12
N LEU A 60 10.83 -20.51 6.42
CA LEU A 60 9.73 -21.45 6.23
C LEU A 60 9.49 -21.74 4.73
N ALA A 61 9.53 -20.73 3.89
CA ALA A 61 9.37 -20.90 2.44
C ALA A 61 10.52 -21.73 1.84
N GLN A 62 11.76 -21.47 2.26
CA GLN A 62 12.92 -22.24 1.84
C GLN A 62 12.82 -23.72 2.25
N ALA A 63 12.36 -24.00 3.48
CA ALA A 63 12.15 -25.38 3.92
C ALA A 63 11.12 -26.11 3.05
N ILE A 64 10.05 -25.44 2.62
CA ILE A 64 9.07 -25.98 1.69
C ILE A 64 9.69 -26.23 0.32
N GLU A 65 10.41 -25.24 -0.24
CA GLU A 65 11.05 -25.34 -1.57
C GLU A 65 12.02 -26.50 -1.64
N GLN A 66 12.81 -26.74 -0.60
CA GLN A 66 13.77 -27.83 -0.51
C GLN A 66 13.10 -29.21 -0.41
N ALA A 67 11.88 -29.29 0.09
CA ALA A 67 11.14 -30.54 0.24
C ALA A 67 10.29 -30.90 -1.00
N LEU A 68 10.03 -29.93 -1.86
CA LEU A 68 9.21 -30.14 -3.06
C LEU A 68 10.00 -30.84 -4.17
N PRO A 69 9.34 -31.69 -4.98
CA PRO A 69 9.95 -32.31 -6.13
C PRO A 69 10.28 -31.28 -7.23
N GLU A 70 11.26 -31.58 -8.08
CA GLU A 70 11.67 -30.70 -9.18
C GLU A 70 10.53 -30.30 -10.14
N LYS A 71 9.51 -31.15 -10.29
CA LYS A 71 8.38 -30.91 -11.15
C LYS A 71 7.08 -30.81 -10.32
N VAL A 72 6.94 -29.71 -9.60
CA VAL A 72 5.70 -29.39 -8.89
C VAL A 72 5.03 -28.20 -9.56
N VAL A 73 3.71 -28.28 -9.72
CA VAL A 73 2.90 -27.15 -10.19
C VAL A 73 2.07 -26.62 -9.03
N MET A 74 2.34 -25.38 -8.64
CA MET A 74 1.58 -24.64 -7.63
C MET A 74 0.78 -23.55 -8.34
N PHE A 75 -0.54 -23.64 -8.36
CA PHE A 75 -1.37 -22.65 -9.01
C PHE A 75 -2.22 -21.86 -8.01
N GLY A 76 -2.03 -20.53 -8.02
CA GLY A 76 -2.75 -19.61 -7.17
C GLY A 76 -2.15 -19.41 -5.77
N PHE A 77 -1.03 -20.08 -5.46
CA PHE A 77 -0.29 -19.90 -4.21
C PHE A 77 1.20 -20.19 -4.40
N SER A 78 2.00 -20.00 -3.35
CA SER A 78 3.45 -20.19 -3.36
C SER A 78 3.93 -20.67 -1.99
N PRO A 79 5.18 -21.15 -1.85
CA PRO A 79 5.80 -21.44 -0.55
C PRO A 79 5.72 -20.27 0.42
N GLN A 80 5.92 -19.03 -0.07
CA GLN A 80 5.80 -17.81 0.73
C GLN A 80 4.37 -17.61 1.26
N ALA A 81 3.35 -17.89 0.43
CA ALA A 81 1.96 -17.79 0.86
C ALA A 81 1.61 -18.77 1.99
N VAL A 82 2.14 -19.99 1.91
CA VAL A 82 2.02 -20.98 2.99
C VAL A 82 2.72 -20.51 4.26
N ALA A 83 3.96 -20.02 4.15
CA ALA A 83 4.71 -19.50 5.29
C ALA A 83 3.99 -18.33 6.00
N ILE A 84 3.40 -17.41 5.23
CA ILE A 84 2.60 -16.30 5.78
C ILE A 84 1.37 -16.84 6.52
N ALA A 85 0.65 -17.81 5.96
CA ALA A 85 -0.51 -18.43 6.63
C ALA A 85 -0.11 -19.11 7.94
N VAL A 86 1.05 -19.79 7.99
CA VAL A 86 1.61 -20.37 9.22
C VAL A 86 1.95 -19.30 10.25
N ARG A 87 2.62 -18.21 9.85
CA ARG A 87 2.95 -17.12 10.77
C ARG A 87 1.71 -16.39 11.29
N ARG A 88 0.65 -16.27 10.49
CA ARG A 88 -0.66 -15.79 10.95
C ARG A 88 -1.28 -16.73 11.97
N ALA A 89 -1.20 -18.04 11.75
CA ALA A 89 -1.64 -19.01 12.74
C ALA A 89 -0.91 -18.87 14.09
N LEU A 90 0.36 -18.47 14.05
CA LEU A 90 1.18 -18.20 15.22
C LEU A 90 0.99 -16.80 15.84
N GLY A 91 0.16 -15.95 15.23
CA GLY A 91 -0.04 -14.55 15.64
C GLY A 91 1.16 -13.62 15.36
N LEU A 92 2.07 -14.02 14.47
CA LEU A 92 3.29 -13.27 14.10
C LEU A 92 3.14 -12.47 12.81
N ALA A 93 2.13 -12.79 11.99
CA ALA A 93 1.67 -12.00 10.87
C ALA A 93 0.17 -11.74 11.04
N SER A 94 -0.32 -10.64 10.50
CA SER A 94 -1.73 -10.26 10.58
C SER A 94 -2.38 -10.08 9.21
N GLY A 95 -3.70 -10.00 9.19
CA GLY A 95 -4.51 -9.65 8.04
C GLY A 95 -5.34 -8.41 8.32
N TRP A 96 -6.03 -7.89 7.31
CA TRP A 96 -6.89 -6.72 7.42
C TRP A 96 -7.97 -6.86 8.51
N TYR A 97 -8.50 -8.07 8.71
CA TYR A 97 -9.58 -8.35 9.67
C TYR A 97 -9.09 -8.59 11.11
N ASP A 98 -7.78 -8.62 11.33
CA ASP A 98 -7.20 -8.74 12.66
C ASP A 98 -7.03 -7.38 13.35
N HIS A 99 -7.40 -6.30 12.68
CA HIS A 99 -7.22 -4.95 13.16
C HIS A 99 -8.53 -4.15 13.15
N VAL A 100 -8.67 -3.22 14.09
CA VAL A 100 -9.68 -2.17 14.07
C VAL A 100 -8.98 -0.89 13.61
N PHE A 101 -9.35 -0.39 12.45
CA PHE A 101 -8.76 0.80 11.84
C PHE A 101 -9.40 2.09 12.37
N GLU A 102 -8.60 3.12 12.49
CA GLU A 102 -9.06 4.47 12.71
C GLU A 102 -9.09 5.23 11.37
N VAL A 103 -10.26 5.72 10.98
CA VAL A 103 -10.43 6.47 9.73
C VAL A 103 -10.57 7.94 10.07
N ILE A 104 -9.61 8.76 9.63
CA ILE A 104 -9.60 10.20 9.83
C ILE A 104 -9.99 10.87 8.51
N PRO A 105 -11.19 11.51 8.45
CA PRO A 105 -11.65 12.26 7.28
C PRO A 105 -10.70 13.41 6.93
N PRO A 106 -10.86 14.04 5.75
CA PRO A 106 -10.04 15.18 5.35
C PRO A 106 -10.10 16.32 6.37
N VAL A 107 -8.94 16.79 6.77
CA VAL A 107 -8.77 17.99 7.58
C VAL A 107 -7.80 18.89 6.87
N GLN A 108 -8.17 20.15 6.67
CA GLN A 108 -7.31 21.13 6.01
C GLN A 108 -6.17 21.58 6.95
N LEU A 109 -4.94 21.28 6.58
CA LEU A 109 -3.75 21.58 7.36
C LEU A 109 -2.62 22.07 6.44
N PRO A 110 -1.72 22.93 6.94
CA PRO A 110 -0.51 23.31 6.21
C PRO A 110 0.31 22.08 5.79
N ALA A 111 0.96 22.16 4.62
CA ALA A 111 1.70 21.06 4.03
C ALA A 111 2.76 20.45 4.99
N ALA A 112 3.49 21.29 5.73
CA ALA A 112 4.46 20.82 6.70
C ALA A 112 3.83 20.01 7.85
N GLN A 113 2.60 20.36 8.26
CA GLN A 113 1.88 19.59 9.28
C GLN A 113 1.42 18.25 8.73
N HIS A 114 0.93 18.20 7.50
CA HIS A 114 0.55 16.93 6.89
C HIS A 114 1.68 15.92 6.83
N VAL A 115 2.88 16.32 6.41
CA VAL A 115 4.03 15.41 6.37
C VAL A 115 4.55 15.05 7.76
N ALA A 116 4.51 15.97 8.74
CA ALA A 116 4.89 15.70 10.12
C ALA A 116 3.91 14.72 10.80
N LEU A 117 2.62 14.84 10.53
CA LEU A 117 1.60 13.94 11.09
C LEU A 117 1.80 12.48 10.67
N ASP A 118 2.35 12.21 9.49
CA ASP A 118 2.69 10.82 9.13
C ASP A 118 3.67 10.21 10.13
N GLU A 119 4.70 10.95 10.55
CA GLU A 119 5.68 10.46 11.52
C GLU A 119 5.08 10.37 12.95
N VAL A 120 4.25 11.33 13.33
CA VAL A 120 3.54 11.30 14.62
C VAL A 120 2.61 10.08 14.69
N MET A 121 1.86 9.78 13.61
CA MET A 121 0.97 8.62 13.57
C MET A 121 1.76 7.29 13.60
N VAL A 122 2.89 7.22 12.89
CA VAL A 122 3.80 6.08 12.96
C VAL A 122 4.24 5.81 14.39
N GLU A 123 4.63 6.84 15.12
CA GLU A 123 5.04 6.72 16.51
C GLU A 123 3.88 6.28 17.43
N ALA A 124 2.69 6.86 17.26
CA ALA A 124 1.51 6.50 18.05
C ALA A 124 1.08 5.05 17.82
N VAL A 125 1.08 4.58 16.56
CA VAL A 125 0.77 3.18 16.24
C VAL A 125 1.84 2.24 16.79
N SER A 126 3.12 2.60 16.70
CA SER A 126 4.21 1.76 17.21
C SER A 126 4.15 1.55 18.73
N LYS A 127 3.66 2.55 19.46
CA LYS A 127 3.48 2.51 20.91
C LYS A 127 2.15 1.85 21.34
N GLY A 128 1.31 1.44 20.40
CA GLY A 128 -0.03 0.93 20.70
C GLY A 128 -0.98 1.99 21.29
N GLN A 129 -0.66 3.27 21.15
CA GLN A 129 -1.53 4.37 21.58
C GLN A 129 -2.71 4.56 20.62
N ARG A 130 -2.53 4.16 19.36
CA ARG A 130 -3.56 4.15 18.32
C ARG A 130 -3.57 2.81 17.60
N GLY A 131 -4.73 2.44 17.05
CA GLY A 131 -4.83 1.37 16.06
C GLY A 131 -4.22 1.76 14.72
N PRO A 132 -4.23 0.86 13.72
CA PRO A 132 -3.86 1.23 12.35
C PRO A 132 -4.75 2.35 11.84
N ILE A 133 -4.18 3.28 11.06
CA ILE A 133 -4.83 4.52 10.66
C ILE A 133 -4.95 4.59 9.14
N LEU A 134 -6.15 4.94 8.65
CA LEU A 134 -6.37 5.49 7.31
C LEU A 134 -6.74 6.95 7.47
N ARG A 135 -5.93 7.89 6.96
CA ARG A 135 -6.25 9.31 7.00
C ARG A 135 -6.24 9.93 5.62
N PHE A 136 -7.18 10.85 5.38
CA PHE A 136 -7.20 11.66 4.16
C PHE A 136 -6.60 13.04 4.42
N TRP A 137 -5.92 13.57 3.41
CA TRP A 137 -5.27 14.88 3.47
C TRP A 137 -6.12 15.91 2.73
N ASP A 138 -6.10 17.15 3.19
CA ASP A 138 -6.68 18.27 2.46
C ASP A 138 -5.68 19.44 2.41
N TRP A 139 -5.40 19.90 1.19
CA TRP A 139 -4.36 20.88 0.91
C TRP A 139 -4.96 22.28 0.80
N PRO A 140 -4.63 23.24 1.72
CA PRO A 140 -5.10 24.62 1.60
C PRO A 140 -4.36 25.42 0.52
N ASP A 141 -3.12 25.01 0.19
CA ASP A 141 -2.23 25.74 -0.69
C ASP A 141 -1.61 24.83 -1.76
N SER A 142 -1.03 25.44 -2.80
CA SER A 142 -0.20 24.73 -3.78
C SER A 142 1.09 24.23 -3.13
N VAL A 143 1.42 22.97 -3.35
CA VAL A 143 2.58 22.32 -2.73
C VAL A 143 3.24 21.31 -3.66
N VAL A 144 4.57 21.23 -3.60
CA VAL A 144 5.32 20.06 -4.05
C VAL A 144 5.83 19.29 -2.85
N VAL A 145 5.47 18.02 -2.77
CA VAL A 145 6.05 17.09 -1.80
C VAL A 145 7.13 16.28 -2.49
N ILE A 146 8.40 16.51 -2.09
CA ILE A 146 9.55 15.76 -2.60
C ILE A 146 9.83 14.54 -1.72
N GLY A 147 10.37 13.49 -2.33
CA GLY A 147 10.79 12.28 -1.62
C GLY A 147 12.03 12.51 -0.75
N ALA A 148 12.24 11.64 0.24
CA ALA A 148 13.31 11.74 1.23
C ALA A 148 14.71 11.94 0.64
N PHE A 149 14.98 11.35 -0.53
CA PHE A 149 16.31 11.34 -1.17
C PHE A 149 16.44 12.29 -2.36
N GLN A 150 15.39 13.06 -2.69
CA GLN A 150 15.42 13.97 -3.83
C GLN A 150 16.13 15.28 -3.50
N SER A 151 16.83 15.84 -4.49
CA SER A 151 17.40 17.19 -4.42
C SER A 151 16.39 18.23 -4.87
N ILE A 152 16.14 19.26 -4.04
CA ILE A 152 15.25 20.37 -4.39
C ILE A 152 15.68 21.01 -5.71
N ASN A 153 16.97 21.27 -5.87
CA ASN A 153 17.51 21.95 -7.05
C ASN A 153 17.31 21.15 -8.35
N ASN A 154 17.25 19.81 -8.26
CA ASN A 154 17.05 18.95 -9.41
C ASN A 154 15.55 18.79 -9.77
N GLU A 155 14.68 18.84 -8.77
CA GLU A 155 13.26 18.56 -8.94
C GLU A 155 12.43 19.81 -9.21
N ILE A 156 12.81 20.96 -8.64
CA ILE A 156 11.98 22.16 -8.57
C ILE A 156 12.55 23.27 -9.43
N ASP A 157 11.70 23.89 -10.23
CA ASP A 157 11.94 25.17 -10.85
C ASP A 157 11.58 26.28 -9.83
N ALA A 158 12.60 26.93 -9.27
CA ALA A 158 12.41 27.92 -8.21
C ALA A 158 11.55 29.11 -8.67
N GLU A 159 11.72 29.55 -9.93
CA GLU A 159 10.94 30.67 -10.48
C GLU A 159 9.49 30.23 -10.75
N GLY A 160 9.28 29.02 -11.24
CA GLY A 160 7.95 28.44 -11.42
C GLY A 160 7.23 28.31 -10.08
N ALA A 161 7.90 27.75 -9.07
CA ALA A 161 7.34 27.62 -7.72
C ALA A 161 6.95 28.99 -7.13
N LYS A 162 7.82 30.00 -7.29
CA LYS A 162 7.54 31.36 -6.84
C LYS A 162 6.35 32.00 -7.56
N ARG A 163 6.28 31.86 -8.91
CA ARG A 163 5.15 32.39 -9.72
C ARG A 163 3.80 31.85 -9.26
N HIS A 164 3.74 30.58 -8.89
CA HIS A 164 2.52 29.91 -8.47
C HIS A 164 2.30 29.87 -6.97
N GLY A 165 3.17 30.51 -6.17
CA GLY A 165 3.09 30.47 -4.70
C GLY A 165 3.19 29.06 -4.13
N THR A 166 3.90 28.18 -4.83
CA THR A 166 3.97 26.75 -4.48
C THR A 166 4.98 26.51 -3.38
N GLN A 167 4.54 25.95 -2.28
CA GLN A 167 5.40 25.50 -1.18
C GLN A 167 6.15 24.22 -1.55
N VAL A 168 7.30 23.96 -0.93
CA VAL A 168 8.04 22.72 -1.10
C VAL A 168 8.27 22.10 0.28
N VAL A 169 7.80 20.87 0.46
CA VAL A 169 8.03 20.08 1.67
C VAL A 169 8.64 18.72 1.33
N ARG A 170 9.34 18.14 2.30
CA ARG A 170 9.97 16.83 2.14
C ARG A 170 9.26 15.81 3.00
N ARG A 171 8.83 14.69 2.38
CA ARG A 171 8.28 13.55 3.12
C ARG A 171 9.38 12.58 3.55
N VAL A 172 9.06 11.74 4.51
CA VAL A 172 9.97 10.72 5.09
C VAL A 172 10.12 9.48 4.21
N THR A 173 9.22 9.26 3.25
CA THR A 173 9.27 8.15 2.29
C THR A 173 10.07 8.52 1.05
N GLY A 174 10.56 7.53 0.31
CA GLY A 174 11.22 7.72 -0.98
C GLY A 174 10.24 8.10 -2.11
N GLY A 175 10.68 7.91 -3.36
CA GLY A 175 9.89 8.16 -4.56
C GLY A 175 10.06 9.56 -5.15
N GLY A 176 9.32 9.85 -6.22
CA GLY A 176 9.38 11.10 -6.98
C GLY A 176 8.62 12.26 -6.36
N ALA A 177 8.83 13.46 -6.90
CA ALA A 177 8.12 14.66 -6.50
C ALA A 177 6.65 14.60 -6.96
N MET A 178 5.75 15.09 -6.10
CA MET A 178 4.31 15.19 -6.37
C MET A 178 3.87 16.65 -6.27
N PHE A 179 3.19 17.13 -7.30
CA PHE A 179 2.59 18.46 -7.35
C PHE A 179 1.11 18.38 -6.99
N MET A 180 0.68 19.19 -6.03
CA MET A 180 -0.69 19.22 -5.53
C MET A 180 -1.16 20.66 -5.36
N GLU A 181 -2.44 20.88 -5.63
CA GLU A 181 -3.15 22.14 -5.40
C GLU A 181 -4.45 21.88 -4.65
N PRO A 182 -5.05 22.88 -4.02
CA PRO A 182 -6.36 22.72 -3.38
C PRO A 182 -7.38 22.09 -4.34
N GLY A 183 -7.99 20.99 -3.93
CA GLY A 183 -9.05 20.32 -4.67
C GLY A 183 -8.65 19.55 -5.93
N ASN A 184 -7.36 19.49 -6.31
CA ASN A 184 -6.93 18.85 -7.56
C ASN A 184 -6.49 17.37 -7.43
N CYS A 185 -6.37 16.87 -6.22
CA CYS A 185 -5.97 15.50 -5.94
C CYS A 185 -6.67 14.92 -4.71
N ILE A 186 -6.61 13.61 -4.57
CA ILE A 186 -6.98 12.87 -3.36
C ILE A 186 -5.73 12.20 -2.82
N THR A 187 -5.34 12.57 -1.60
CA THR A 187 -4.19 11.98 -0.91
C THR A 187 -4.66 11.30 0.36
N TYR A 188 -4.15 10.09 0.60
CA TYR A 188 -4.35 9.38 1.86
C TYR A 188 -3.05 8.77 2.37
N SER A 189 -2.98 8.51 3.68
CA SER A 189 -1.96 7.70 4.32
C SER A 189 -2.60 6.51 5.04
N LEU A 190 -1.97 5.35 4.88
CA LEU A 190 -2.15 4.17 5.71
C LEU A 190 -0.94 4.04 6.62
N VAL A 191 -1.18 3.97 7.92
CA VAL A 191 -0.18 3.68 8.94
C VAL A 191 -0.57 2.38 9.60
N VAL A 192 0.21 1.32 9.35
CA VAL A 192 -0.16 -0.05 9.75
C VAL A 192 1.00 -0.77 10.41
N PRO A 193 0.74 -1.75 11.29
CA PRO A 193 1.81 -2.59 11.82
C PRO A 193 2.46 -3.40 10.70
N GLU A 194 3.77 -3.61 10.78
CA GLU A 194 4.53 -4.38 9.79
C GLU A 194 4.04 -5.82 9.66
N SER A 195 3.43 -6.37 10.72
CA SER A 195 2.80 -7.69 10.68
C SER A 195 1.74 -7.85 9.59
N LEU A 196 1.12 -6.75 9.14
CA LEU A 196 0.13 -6.77 8.05
C LEU A 196 0.79 -7.08 6.69
N VAL A 197 2.04 -6.70 6.50
CA VAL A 197 2.82 -6.95 5.27
C VAL A 197 3.98 -7.93 5.49
N GLU A 198 3.92 -8.70 6.56
CA GLU A 198 4.94 -9.68 6.92
C GLU A 198 5.19 -10.66 5.76
N GLY A 199 6.47 -10.82 5.41
CA GLY A 199 6.91 -11.71 4.34
C GLY A 199 6.64 -11.23 2.92
N LEU A 200 6.02 -10.06 2.73
CA LEU A 200 5.84 -9.47 1.41
C LEU A 200 7.07 -8.65 1.00
N SER A 201 7.46 -8.76 -0.26
CA SER A 201 8.41 -7.83 -0.86
C SER A 201 7.83 -6.41 -0.88
N PHE A 202 8.64 -5.40 -1.22
CA PHE A 202 8.13 -4.03 -1.37
C PHE A 202 7.02 -3.95 -2.42
N GLU A 203 7.22 -4.57 -3.58
CA GLU A 203 6.22 -4.59 -4.66
C GLU A 203 4.93 -5.29 -4.23
N GLN A 204 5.04 -6.45 -3.60
CA GLN A 204 3.88 -7.18 -3.08
C GLN A 204 3.14 -6.40 -2.00
N ALA A 205 3.87 -5.67 -1.15
CA ALA A 205 3.28 -4.83 -0.11
C ALA A 205 2.52 -3.64 -0.70
N TYR A 206 3.05 -3.00 -1.76
CA TYR A 206 2.31 -1.96 -2.50
C TYR A 206 0.99 -2.52 -3.05
N ALA A 207 1.05 -3.61 -3.80
CA ALA A 207 -0.13 -4.23 -4.38
C ALA A 207 -1.16 -4.65 -3.31
N PHE A 208 -0.69 -5.18 -2.18
CA PHE A 208 -1.54 -5.61 -1.08
C PHE A 208 -2.21 -4.43 -0.37
N LEU A 209 -1.47 -3.36 -0.08
CA LEU A 209 -1.99 -2.18 0.61
C LEU A 209 -2.89 -1.33 -0.29
N ASP A 210 -2.74 -1.41 -1.61
CA ASP A 210 -3.58 -0.69 -2.58
C ASP A 210 -4.87 -1.45 -2.96
N GLN A 211 -5.07 -2.69 -2.51
CA GLN A 211 -6.26 -3.49 -2.85
C GLN A 211 -7.57 -2.81 -2.45
N TRP A 212 -7.61 -2.20 -1.27
CA TRP A 212 -8.82 -1.54 -0.79
C TRP A 212 -9.24 -0.37 -1.69
N VAL A 213 -8.27 0.45 -2.13
CA VAL A 213 -8.57 1.61 -2.97
C VAL A 213 -8.94 1.21 -4.40
N LEU A 214 -8.44 0.08 -4.90
CA LEU A 214 -8.92 -0.47 -6.18
C LEU A 214 -10.39 -0.86 -6.09
N GLY A 215 -10.83 -1.44 -4.98
CA GLY A 215 -12.23 -1.71 -4.70
C GLY A 215 -13.06 -0.42 -4.60
N ALA A 216 -12.58 0.57 -3.87
CA ALA A 216 -13.23 1.87 -3.74
C ALA A 216 -13.34 2.63 -5.07
N LEU A 217 -12.33 2.53 -5.93
CA LEU A 217 -12.37 3.08 -7.30
C LEU A 217 -13.43 2.38 -8.16
N ALA A 218 -13.58 1.05 -8.02
CA ALA A 218 -14.62 0.30 -8.72
C ALA A 218 -16.03 0.73 -8.30
N ASP A 219 -16.26 1.04 -7.03
CA ASP A 219 -17.55 1.53 -6.52
C ASP A 219 -17.97 2.87 -7.12
N VAL A 220 -17.00 3.73 -7.47
CA VAL A 220 -17.26 4.99 -8.18
C VAL A 220 -17.18 4.86 -9.71
N GLY A 221 -17.14 3.63 -10.23
CA GLY A 221 -17.19 3.33 -11.66
C GLY A 221 -15.85 3.36 -12.40
N ILE A 222 -14.72 3.46 -11.69
CA ILE A 222 -13.38 3.46 -12.29
C ILE A 222 -12.79 2.04 -12.25
N LYS A 223 -12.57 1.44 -13.41
CA LYS A 223 -11.85 0.15 -13.54
C LYS A 223 -10.35 0.39 -13.44
N ALA A 224 -9.86 0.41 -12.22
CA ALA A 224 -8.44 0.59 -11.93
C ALA A 224 -7.73 -0.74 -11.69
N HIS A 225 -6.43 -0.74 -11.92
CA HIS A 225 -5.54 -1.85 -11.63
C HIS A 225 -4.20 -1.34 -11.11
N TYR A 226 -3.52 -2.19 -10.37
CA TYR A 226 -2.16 -1.93 -9.90
C TYR A 226 -1.15 -2.12 -11.04
N VAL A 227 -0.22 -1.19 -11.15
CA VAL A 227 0.92 -1.26 -12.08
C VAL A 227 2.22 -1.23 -11.29
N PRO A 228 3.04 -2.26 -11.38
CA PRO A 228 4.35 -2.28 -10.73
C PRO A 228 5.22 -1.08 -11.14
N LEU A 229 5.94 -0.48 -10.24
CA LEU A 229 6.17 -0.88 -8.84
C LEU A 229 5.11 -0.35 -7.86
N ASN A 230 4.49 0.81 -8.10
CA ASN A 230 3.75 1.60 -7.13
C ASN A 230 2.68 2.50 -7.76
N ASP A 231 2.22 2.18 -8.96
CA ASP A 231 1.24 2.98 -9.69
C ASP A 231 -0.16 2.34 -9.67
N ILE A 232 -1.16 3.19 -9.66
CA ILE A 232 -2.56 2.85 -9.89
C ILE A 232 -2.96 3.47 -11.22
N ALA A 233 -3.50 2.65 -12.13
CA ALA A 233 -3.90 3.09 -13.46
C ALA A 233 -5.28 2.55 -13.86
N SER A 234 -5.95 3.24 -14.79
CA SER A 234 -7.07 2.76 -15.56
C SER A 234 -6.63 2.43 -17.00
N GLU A 235 -7.54 1.95 -17.83
CA GLU A 235 -7.29 1.76 -19.28
C GLU A 235 -6.92 3.07 -19.98
N GLN A 236 -7.30 4.22 -19.42
CA GLN A 236 -7.06 5.54 -20.00
C GLN A 236 -5.74 6.17 -19.55
N GLY A 237 -5.14 5.68 -18.46
CA GLY A 237 -3.86 6.16 -17.98
C GLY A 237 -3.66 6.03 -16.49
N LYS A 238 -2.57 6.62 -16.00
CA LYS A 238 -2.21 6.62 -14.58
C LYS A 238 -3.17 7.50 -13.79
N ILE A 239 -3.73 6.94 -12.72
CA ILE A 239 -4.59 7.65 -11.75
C ILE A 239 -3.74 8.18 -10.59
N GLY A 240 -2.87 7.36 -10.02
CA GLY A 240 -2.12 7.71 -8.83
C GLY A 240 -0.82 6.96 -8.68
N GLY A 241 -0.10 7.31 -7.64
CA GLY A 241 1.14 6.64 -7.24
C GLY A 241 1.31 6.63 -5.74
N ALA A 242 1.93 5.56 -5.26
CA ALA A 242 2.19 5.30 -3.86
C ALA A 242 3.65 5.54 -3.48
N ALA A 243 3.89 5.79 -2.20
CA ALA A 243 5.20 5.74 -1.59
C ALA A 243 5.10 5.04 -0.24
N GLN A 244 6.11 4.25 0.11
CA GLN A 244 6.09 3.42 1.31
C GLN A 244 7.42 3.50 2.06
N LYS A 245 7.34 3.40 3.38
CA LYS A 245 8.51 3.22 4.26
C LYS A 245 8.16 2.24 5.37
N ARG A 246 9.04 1.27 5.59
CA ARG A 246 9.04 0.40 6.77
C ARG A 246 9.96 1.03 7.81
N PHE A 247 9.47 1.21 9.01
CA PHE A 247 10.21 1.78 10.12
C PHE A 247 10.77 0.69 11.02
N ALA A 248 11.92 0.95 11.63
CA ALA A 248 12.55 0.01 12.56
C ALA A 248 11.71 -0.29 13.84
N ASN A 249 10.69 0.52 14.10
CA ASN A 249 9.74 0.33 15.20
C ASN A 249 8.56 -0.60 14.87
N GLY A 250 8.62 -1.31 13.72
CA GLY A 250 7.61 -2.29 13.34
C GLY A 250 6.33 -1.71 12.72
N VAL A 251 6.41 -0.49 12.17
CA VAL A 251 5.29 0.17 11.50
C VAL A 251 5.61 0.44 10.04
N VAL A 252 4.61 0.36 9.19
CA VAL A 252 4.67 0.72 7.76
C VAL A 252 3.81 1.95 7.53
N LEU A 253 4.42 2.96 6.92
CA LEU A 253 3.73 4.11 6.33
C LEU A 253 3.60 3.88 4.83
N HIS A 254 2.39 3.92 4.35
CA HIS A 254 2.04 3.84 2.93
C HIS A 254 1.11 4.98 2.59
N HIS A 255 1.49 5.86 1.68
CA HIS A 255 0.65 6.96 1.25
C HIS A 255 0.54 7.04 -0.27
N VAL A 256 -0.61 7.47 -0.73
CA VAL A 256 -0.98 7.51 -2.15
C VAL A 256 -1.51 8.89 -2.48
N THR A 257 -1.13 9.41 -3.62
CA THR A 257 -1.77 10.58 -4.22
C THR A 257 -2.36 10.21 -5.57
N MET A 258 -3.63 10.53 -5.75
CA MET A 258 -4.40 10.27 -6.96
C MET A 258 -4.83 11.59 -7.60
N ALA A 259 -4.73 11.65 -8.92
CA ALA A 259 -5.14 12.81 -9.72
C ALA A 259 -6.66 12.90 -9.76
N TYR A 260 -7.22 14.01 -9.28
CA TYR A 260 -8.63 14.32 -9.44
C TYR A 260 -8.88 15.27 -10.61
N ASP A 261 -8.16 16.39 -10.67
CA ASP A 261 -8.25 17.41 -11.74
C ASP A 261 -6.96 18.23 -11.80
N ILE A 262 -5.83 17.58 -12.14
CA ILE A 262 -4.51 18.20 -12.10
C ILE A 262 -4.31 19.13 -13.29
N ASN A 263 -3.84 20.35 -13.02
CA ASN A 263 -3.37 21.27 -14.04
C ASN A 263 -1.93 20.90 -14.48
N ALA A 264 -1.84 20.22 -15.64
CA ALA A 264 -0.58 19.74 -16.16
C ALA A 264 0.41 20.87 -16.51
N ASP A 265 -0.07 22.02 -16.99
CA ASP A 265 0.79 23.15 -17.35
C ASP A 265 1.46 23.76 -16.12
N ARG A 266 0.71 23.97 -15.04
CA ARG A 266 1.26 24.43 -13.77
C ARG A 266 2.25 23.44 -13.19
N MET A 267 1.92 22.14 -13.21
CA MET A 267 2.82 21.09 -12.76
C MET A 267 4.16 21.12 -13.50
N LEU A 268 4.13 21.26 -14.83
CA LEU A 268 5.33 21.34 -15.67
C LEU A 268 6.11 22.65 -15.47
N ASP A 269 5.46 23.72 -15.04
CA ASP A 269 6.11 24.99 -14.75
C ASP A 269 6.89 24.95 -13.42
N VAL A 270 6.44 24.11 -12.50
CA VAL A 270 7.04 23.95 -11.16
C VAL A 270 8.03 22.78 -11.11
N LEU A 271 7.76 21.66 -11.81
CA LEU A 271 8.62 20.47 -11.78
C LEU A 271 9.59 20.42 -12.97
N ARG A 272 10.90 20.31 -12.68
CA ARG A 272 11.95 20.23 -13.72
C ARG A 272 11.93 18.90 -14.49
N ILE A 273 11.75 17.78 -13.80
CA ILE A 273 11.83 16.43 -14.40
C ILE A 273 10.75 16.20 -15.47
N GLY A 274 9.60 16.84 -15.36
CA GLY A 274 8.58 16.80 -16.39
C GLY A 274 9.07 17.35 -17.72
N ARG A 275 9.91 18.40 -17.71
CA ARG A 275 10.45 19.05 -18.91
C ARG A 275 11.52 18.22 -19.62
N GLU A 276 12.45 17.63 -18.87
CA GLU A 276 13.52 16.80 -19.45
C GLU A 276 12.98 15.53 -20.10
N LYS A 277 12.04 14.84 -19.45
CA LYS A 277 11.38 13.67 -20.04
C LYS A 277 10.52 13.99 -21.28
N MET A 278 10.08 15.22 -21.43
CA MET A 278 9.33 15.68 -22.63
C MET A 278 10.27 16.09 -23.76
N SER A 279 11.45 16.66 -23.47
CA SER A 279 12.40 17.12 -24.50
C SER A 279 13.07 15.97 -25.23
N ASP A 280 13.39 14.87 -24.55
CA ASP A 280 14.14 13.74 -25.11
C ASP A 280 13.32 12.79 -26.01
N LYS A 281 12.00 12.85 -25.99
CA LYS A 281 11.15 11.87 -26.71
C LYS A 281 10.18 12.43 -27.71
N GLY A 282 10.22 13.74 -28.02
CA GLY A 282 9.46 14.35 -29.13
C GLY A 282 7.96 14.01 -29.21
N THR A 283 7.37 13.42 -28.18
CA THR A 283 5.97 12.97 -28.19
C THR A 283 5.15 13.72 -27.15
N LYS A 284 4.02 14.27 -27.59
CA LYS A 284 2.96 14.87 -26.77
C LYS A 284 2.35 13.90 -25.74
N SER A 285 3.10 12.93 -25.21
CA SER A 285 2.60 11.81 -24.42
C SER A 285 2.45 12.11 -22.91
N ALA A 286 2.95 13.23 -22.43
CA ALA A 286 2.77 13.62 -21.03
C ALA A 286 1.30 13.93 -20.69
N ASN A 287 0.55 14.55 -21.60
CA ASN A 287 -0.88 14.83 -21.40
C ASN A 287 -1.79 13.60 -21.50
N LYS A 288 -1.28 12.48 -22.03
CA LYS A 288 -2.05 11.22 -22.16
C LYS A 288 -1.85 10.25 -20.99
N ARG A 289 -1.01 10.58 -20.00
CA ARG A 289 -0.60 9.61 -18.97
C ARG A 289 -1.24 9.80 -17.60
N VAL A 290 -1.88 10.91 -17.35
CA VAL A 290 -2.64 11.14 -16.12
C VAL A 290 -4.11 11.23 -16.49
N ASP A 291 -4.90 10.29 -15.98
CA ASP A 291 -6.33 10.26 -16.20
C ASP A 291 -7.04 10.74 -14.93
N PRO A 292 -7.51 12.01 -14.90
CA PRO A 292 -8.13 12.57 -13.72
C PRO A 292 -9.44 11.86 -13.39
N MET A 293 -9.66 11.54 -12.12
CA MET A 293 -10.88 10.88 -11.65
C MET A 293 -12.15 11.69 -11.95
N ARG A 294 -12.04 13.03 -11.99
CA ARG A 294 -13.16 13.90 -12.34
C ARG A 294 -13.73 13.61 -13.72
N SER A 295 -12.85 13.45 -14.72
CA SER A 295 -13.29 13.20 -16.11
C SER A 295 -13.92 11.83 -16.28
N GLN A 296 -13.50 10.84 -15.49
CA GLN A 296 -14.03 9.48 -15.54
C GLN A 296 -15.38 9.33 -14.82
N THR A 297 -15.59 10.04 -13.71
CA THR A 297 -16.76 9.85 -12.84
C THR A 297 -17.80 10.95 -12.94
N GLY A 298 -17.40 12.17 -13.26
CA GLY A 298 -18.24 13.36 -13.13
C GLY A 298 -18.59 13.74 -11.69
N MET A 299 -18.09 13.01 -10.70
CA MET A 299 -18.34 13.24 -9.28
C MET A 299 -17.48 14.39 -8.73
N SER A 300 -17.93 15.02 -7.66
CA SER A 300 -17.08 15.94 -6.90
C SER A 300 -15.99 15.18 -6.14
N ARG A 301 -14.87 15.86 -5.85
CA ARG A 301 -13.77 15.30 -5.06
C ARG A 301 -14.25 14.76 -3.71
N ASP A 302 -15.07 15.54 -3.04
CA ASP A 302 -15.57 15.19 -1.70
C ASP A 302 -16.51 13.97 -1.74
N ALA A 303 -17.33 13.86 -2.80
CA ALA A 303 -18.17 12.68 -2.99
C ALA A 303 -17.35 11.40 -3.24
N ILE A 304 -16.21 11.50 -3.94
CA ILE A 304 -15.32 10.36 -4.14
C ILE A 304 -14.64 9.98 -2.82
N ILE A 305 -14.16 10.97 -2.05
CA ILE A 305 -13.55 10.70 -0.74
C ILE A 305 -14.56 10.04 0.21
N GLU A 306 -15.78 10.53 0.25
CA GLU A 306 -16.86 9.94 1.05
C GLU A 306 -17.13 8.49 0.63
N ALA A 307 -17.20 8.22 -0.67
CA ALA A 307 -17.35 6.86 -1.19
C ALA A 307 -16.18 5.94 -0.78
N PHE A 308 -14.95 6.45 -0.78
CA PHE A 308 -13.77 5.71 -0.34
C PHE A 308 -13.82 5.39 1.16
N ILE A 309 -14.23 6.36 1.99
CA ILE A 309 -14.41 6.14 3.43
C ILE A 309 -15.50 5.09 3.66
N GLN A 310 -16.64 5.20 2.98
CA GLN A 310 -17.73 4.23 3.08
C GLN A 310 -17.30 2.83 2.63
N HIS A 311 -16.58 2.72 1.51
CA HIS A 311 -16.03 1.45 1.06
C HIS A 311 -15.13 0.82 2.13
N PHE A 312 -14.21 1.60 2.70
CA PHE A 312 -13.29 1.10 3.73
C PHE A 312 -14.05 0.64 4.98
N MET A 313 -14.99 1.45 5.48
CA MET A 313 -15.82 1.15 6.65
C MET A 313 -16.72 -0.08 6.44
N ALA A 314 -17.18 -0.32 5.22
CA ALA A 314 -18.03 -1.46 4.90
C ALA A 314 -17.26 -2.79 4.78
N ASN A 315 -16.00 -2.73 4.40
CA ASN A 315 -15.20 -3.93 4.11
C ASN A 315 -14.21 -4.32 5.22
N TYR A 316 -13.88 -3.38 6.13
CA TYR A 316 -12.91 -3.61 7.21
C TYR A 316 -13.49 -3.19 8.55
N GLN A 317 -12.95 -3.75 9.64
CA GLN A 317 -13.30 -3.27 10.98
C GLN A 317 -12.68 -1.88 11.16
N ALA A 318 -13.50 -0.85 11.15
CA ALA A 318 -13.03 0.53 11.20
C ALA A 318 -14.01 1.44 11.94
N GLN A 319 -13.47 2.52 12.50
CA GLN A 319 -14.25 3.57 13.17
C GLN A 319 -13.75 4.95 12.75
N LEU A 320 -14.65 5.93 12.71
CA LEU A 320 -14.25 7.33 12.51
C LEU A 320 -13.48 7.83 13.72
N SER A 321 -12.43 8.60 13.46
CA SER A 321 -11.54 9.14 14.47
C SER A 321 -11.08 10.55 14.09
N SER A 322 -10.30 11.18 14.95
CA SER A 322 -9.74 12.52 14.73
C SER A 322 -8.26 12.60 15.15
N TYR A 323 -7.60 13.72 14.89
CA TYR A 323 -6.23 13.95 15.35
C TYR A 323 -6.15 14.21 16.86
N THR A 324 -7.26 14.57 17.51
CA THR A 324 -7.31 14.94 18.92
C THR A 324 -7.64 13.77 19.85
N ASP A 325 -7.90 12.58 19.30
CA ASP A 325 -8.31 11.40 20.09
C ASP A 325 -7.09 10.61 20.65
N ALA A 326 -5.91 11.23 20.67
CA ALA A 326 -4.65 10.63 21.17
C ALA A 326 -4.16 11.30 22.43
#